data_266d84f3bd9fb14defafea978c1b615b
#
_entry.id   266d84f3bd9fb14defafea978c1b615b
#
_cell.length_a   1.000
_cell.length_b   1.000
_cell.length_c   1.000
_cell.angle_alpha   90.00
_cell.angle_beta   90.00
_cell.angle_gamma   90.00
#
_symmetry.space_group_name_H-M   'P 1'
#
loop_
_entity.id
_entity.type
_entity.pdbx_description
1 polymer ?
#
loop_
_entity_poly.entity_id
_entity_poly.type
_entity_poly.pdbx_seq_one_letter_code
_entity_poly.pdbx_strand_id
1 'polypeptide(L)'
;MVGRIHADEGSAVNILQLTVIQQMGLEAKINKSAKSLTGFNGATTVTVGTIELDVYAPPVISSQTFMVIDEVSPYNGILGRPWISKINAITSAMHQKIRYPIPWGGIGQINSDQAMARKCSAQGLKKGKQTQFLPVNQADLEGVEQADEKQSKNQDQVEGIRPEVYPEEGWKPEEDVELVPLDPDKPERTAQIGSRLSQEEKAELVAFLQNNKDVFAWSPSDMPGIDPQIICHRHHVNPAIKPVAQKRRNFAPERVTIIEAEIDKLLVAGFIEEVSYAEWLANIVLVAKKDKGLWRVCVDYTDLNKACPKDNFPLPRIDQLVDSTSDNQLLSFMDAYSGYNKIMMHEDDKAKTSFIIERGTYCYKVMPFGLKNAGATYQRLVNKIFKEQIGKTMEVYVDDMLVKAPERADHIENLAEAFSILRKYNMKLNPSKCTFGVSSGRFLGYLVTQRGIEAHPNQIKAILNMKSPATTKEIQSLTSRAAALNRFLSRSTDKCRPFFKALKKGHKDKWDDECEVAFQNLKTYLTSPPLLSKPIPGEDLYIYLAVSDSAVSSALIREELGAQHPVFYTSKALLDAETCYPKMEKLIFSLVVSARKLRPYYQAHRIIVITEFPLRSILHSPDASQRLMK
;
A
#
# COMPACT_ATOMS: atom_id res chain seq x y z
N MET A 1 8.51 43.82 -8.57
CA MET A 1 8.30 42.41 -8.98
C MET A 1 7.27 41.80 -8.03
N VAL A 2 6.23 41.19 -8.56
CA VAL A 2 5.15 40.58 -7.74
C VAL A 2 5.52 39.11 -7.46
N GLY A 3 5.68 38.76 -6.20
CA GLY A 3 5.93 37.38 -5.78
C GLY A 3 4.63 36.59 -5.57
N ARG A 4 4.71 35.29 -5.36
CA ARG A 4 3.57 34.36 -5.11
C ARG A 4 2.49 34.41 -6.21
N ILE A 5 2.93 34.33 -7.47
CA ILE A 5 2.06 34.18 -8.64
C ILE A 5 1.94 32.70 -8.94
N HIS A 6 0.71 32.23 -9.11
CA HIS A 6 0.40 30.85 -9.52
C HIS A 6 0.11 30.81 -11.03
N ALA A 7 0.77 29.93 -11.76
CA ALA A 7 0.45 29.68 -13.17
C ALA A 7 -0.50 28.48 -13.25
N ASP A 8 -1.71 28.72 -13.80
CA ASP A 8 -2.80 27.74 -13.79
C ASP A 8 -3.43 27.62 -15.19
N GLU A 9 -3.21 26.47 -15.83
CA GLU A 9 -3.81 26.12 -17.13
C GLU A 9 -5.34 25.94 -17.06
N GLY A 10 -5.88 25.65 -15.87
CA GLY A 10 -7.31 25.50 -15.65
C GLY A 10 -8.04 26.85 -15.60
N SER A 11 -7.36 27.93 -15.26
CA SER A 11 -7.98 29.25 -15.15
C SER A 11 -8.26 29.86 -16.51
N ALA A 12 -9.50 30.22 -16.75
CA ALA A 12 -9.94 30.91 -17.98
C ALA A 12 -9.52 32.38 -18.04
N VAL A 13 -9.03 32.95 -16.95
CA VAL A 13 -8.68 34.37 -16.79
C VAL A 13 -7.39 34.54 -15.98
N ASN A 14 -6.73 35.69 -16.14
CA ASN A 14 -5.68 36.09 -15.22
C ASN A 14 -6.31 36.85 -14.05
N ILE A 15 -5.87 36.61 -12.84
CA ILE A 15 -6.42 37.19 -11.61
C ILE A 15 -5.31 37.89 -10.83
N LEU A 16 -5.60 39.05 -10.22
CA LEU A 16 -4.69 39.76 -9.32
C LEU A 16 -5.47 40.28 -8.10
N GLN A 17 -4.87 40.22 -6.93
CA GLN A 17 -5.48 40.77 -5.73
C GLN A 17 -5.45 42.30 -5.71
N LEU A 18 -6.52 42.93 -5.21
CA LEU A 18 -6.61 44.37 -5.05
C LEU A 18 -5.45 44.92 -4.21
N THR A 19 -5.07 44.23 -3.14
CA THR A 19 -3.96 44.59 -2.27
C THR A 19 -2.62 44.74 -3.02
N VAL A 20 -2.43 43.90 -4.06
CA VAL A 20 -1.23 43.98 -4.92
C VAL A 20 -1.25 45.25 -5.78
N ILE A 21 -2.42 45.57 -6.36
CA ILE A 21 -2.61 46.77 -7.17
C ILE A 21 -2.40 48.02 -6.32
N GLN A 22 -2.89 48.00 -5.08
CA GLN A 22 -2.67 49.07 -4.07
C GLN A 22 -1.20 49.27 -3.78
N GLN A 23 -0.46 48.19 -3.51
CA GLN A 23 0.99 48.24 -3.29
C GLN A 23 1.77 48.75 -4.51
N MET A 24 1.23 48.58 -5.71
CA MET A 24 1.81 49.11 -6.95
C MET A 24 1.43 50.55 -7.24
N GLY A 25 0.50 51.15 -6.49
CA GLY A 25 -0.02 52.51 -6.72
C GLY A 25 -0.83 52.64 -8.02
N LEU A 26 -1.45 51.56 -8.49
CA LEU A 26 -2.13 51.49 -9.79
C LEU A 26 -3.67 51.45 -9.68
N GLU A 27 -4.25 51.75 -8.55
CA GLU A 27 -5.70 51.69 -8.31
C GLU A 27 -6.51 52.56 -9.30
N ALA A 28 -5.98 53.74 -9.64
CA ALA A 28 -6.62 54.65 -10.61
C ALA A 28 -6.71 54.09 -12.03
N LYS A 29 -5.94 53.02 -12.36
CA LYS A 29 -5.95 52.36 -13.66
C LYS A 29 -6.95 51.22 -13.74
N ILE A 30 -7.64 50.89 -12.65
CA ILE A 30 -8.65 49.83 -12.66
C ILE A 30 -9.88 50.33 -13.43
N ASN A 31 -10.22 49.60 -14.49
CA ASN A 31 -11.50 49.81 -15.18
C ASN A 31 -12.59 49.13 -14.33
N LYS A 32 -13.45 49.92 -13.69
CA LYS A 32 -14.47 49.52 -12.74
C LYS A 32 -15.70 48.83 -13.40
N SER A 33 -15.50 47.99 -14.38
CA SER A 33 -16.57 47.12 -14.91
C SER A 33 -16.58 45.82 -14.10
N ALA A 34 -17.46 45.73 -13.14
CA ALA A 34 -17.62 44.51 -12.32
C ALA A 34 -18.08 43.33 -13.18
N LYS A 35 -17.38 42.21 -13.09
CA LYS A 35 -17.74 40.94 -13.70
C LYS A 35 -17.81 39.87 -12.63
N SER A 36 -18.66 38.89 -12.81
CA SER A 36 -18.71 37.73 -11.91
C SER A 36 -17.79 36.62 -12.41
N LEU A 37 -16.98 36.07 -11.51
CA LEU A 37 -16.19 34.87 -11.74
C LEU A 37 -16.86 33.73 -10.99
N THR A 38 -17.21 32.66 -11.69
CA THR A 38 -17.78 31.46 -11.07
C THR A 38 -16.74 30.36 -11.08
N GLY A 39 -16.36 29.88 -9.90
CA GLY A 39 -15.47 28.75 -9.72
C GLY A 39 -16.19 27.43 -10.01
N PHE A 40 -15.43 26.36 -10.21
CA PHE A 40 -15.97 25.00 -10.45
C PHE A 40 -16.83 24.45 -9.31
N ASN A 41 -16.66 24.98 -8.09
CA ASN A 41 -17.47 24.66 -6.92
C ASN A 41 -18.83 25.40 -6.90
N GLY A 42 -19.15 26.18 -7.95
CA GLY A 42 -20.34 27.00 -8.01
C GLY A 42 -20.27 28.32 -7.21
N ALA A 43 -19.18 28.58 -6.50
CA ALA A 43 -19.00 29.86 -5.79
C ALA A 43 -18.76 30.97 -6.80
N THR A 44 -19.44 32.10 -6.62
CA THR A 44 -19.30 33.27 -7.49
C THR A 44 -18.67 34.42 -6.74
N THR A 45 -17.56 34.92 -7.27
CA THR A 45 -16.83 36.12 -6.77
C THR A 45 -17.07 37.29 -7.72
N VAL A 46 -17.42 38.43 -7.17
CA VAL A 46 -17.58 39.68 -7.94
C VAL A 46 -16.24 40.39 -7.99
N THR A 47 -15.77 40.71 -9.20
CA THR A 47 -14.51 41.44 -9.39
C THR A 47 -14.68 42.91 -9.12
N VAL A 48 -13.63 43.55 -8.60
CA VAL A 48 -13.55 45.02 -8.43
C VAL A 48 -13.49 45.73 -9.80
N GLY A 49 -12.93 45.04 -10.80
CA GLY A 49 -12.77 45.53 -12.16
C GLY A 49 -11.69 44.78 -12.91
N THR A 50 -11.17 45.40 -13.97
CA THR A 50 -10.09 44.83 -14.78
C THR A 50 -8.93 45.83 -14.89
N ILE A 51 -7.69 45.33 -15.01
CA ILE A 51 -6.50 46.13 -15.25
C ILE A 51 -5.62 45.45 -16.31
N GLU A 52 -4.98 46.26 -17.15
CA GLU A 52 -4.01 45.76 -18.14
C GLU A 52 -2.59 45.99 -17.63
N LEU A 53 -1.78 44.95 -17.59
CA LEU A 53 -0.41 44.96 -17.10
C LEU A 53 0.50 44.10 -17.99
N ASP A 54 1.77 44.55 -18.09
CA ASP A 54 2.79 43.75 -18.78
C ASP A 54 3.38 42.68 -17.88
N VAL A 55 3.38 41.46 -18.40
CA VAL A 55 3.99 40.28 -17.76
C VAL A 55 5.30 39.99 -18.45
N TYR A 56 6.38 40.00 -17.68
CA TYR A 56 7.74 39.73 -18.17
C TYR A 56 8.13 38.29 -17.89
N ALA A 57 8.23 37.49 -18.96
CA ALA A 57 8.87 36.19 -18.97
C ALA A 57 10.16 36.29 -19.81
N PRO A 58 11.35 36.34 -19.18
CA PRO A 58 12.60 36.71 -19.86
C PRO A 58 12.92 35.88 -21.12
N PRO A 59 13.17 36.49 -22.29
CA PRO A 59 13.13 37.91 -22.61
C PRO A 59 11.78 38.41 -23.17
N VAL A 60 10.69 37.64 -23.06
CA VAL A 60 9.38 37.95 -23.65
C VAL A 60 8.57 38.86 -22.71
N ILE A 61 8.01 39.93 -23.24
CA ILE A 61 7.03 40.81 -22.57
C ILE A 61 5.69 40.62 -23.25
N SER A 62 4.62 40.43 -22.48
CA SER A 62 3.27 40.30 -23.00
C SER A 62 2.28 41.09 -22.18
N SER A 63 1.51 41.99 -22.81
CA SER A 63 0.43 42.70 -22.14
C SER A 63 -0.75 41.79 -21.89
N GLN A 64 -1.25 41.78 -20.65
CA GLN A 64 -2.29 40.88 -20.16
C GLN A 64 -3.34 41.63 -19.37
N THR A 65 -4.61 41.27 -19.62
CA THR A 65 -5.72 41.74 -18.81
C THR A 65 -5.86 40.87 -17.57
N PHE A 66 -5.91 41.49 -16.39
CA PHE A 66 -6.17 40.85 -15.11
C PHE A 66 -7.54 41.23 -14.58
N MET A 67 -8.26 40.29 -14.03
CA MET A 67 -9.42 40.53 -13.20
C MET A 67 -8.95 40.83 -11.76
N VAL A 68 -9.42 41.90 -11.18
CA VAL A 68 -9.03 42.37 -9.84
C VAL A 68 -10.07 41.86 -8.85
N ILE A 69 -9.64 41.11 -7.84
CA ILE A 69 -10.49 40.58 -6.77
C ILE A 69 -10.06 41.17 -5.42
N ASP A 70 -11.04 41.37 -4.54
CA ASP A 70 -10.81 41.80 -3.15
C ASP A 70 -11.14 40.63 -2.20
N GLU A 71 -10.37 39.57 -2.32
CA GLU A 71 -10.52 38.38 -1.46
C GLU A 71 -9.17 37.93 -0.91
N VAL A 72 -9.19 37.34 0.28
CA VAL A 72 -7.95 36.85 0.93
C VAL A 72 -7.54 35.51 0.32
N SER A 73 -6.48 35.52 -0.47
CA SER A 73 -5.87 34.33 -1.08
C SER A 73 -4.42 34.16 -0.63
N PRO A 74 -3.89 32.93 -0.54
CA PRO A 74 -2.47 32.69 -0.27
C PRO A 74 -1.57 33.13 -1.43
N TYR A 75 -2.12 33.29 -2.63
CA TYR A 75 -1.44 33.77 -3.83
C TYR A 75 -1.77 35.23 -4.11
N ASN A 76 -0.79 36.01 -4.57
CA ASN A 76 -0.98 37.38 -4.99
C ASN A 76 -1.69 37.53 -6.31
N GLY A 77 -1.63 36.50 -7.17
CA GLY A 77 -2.33 36.44 -8.44
C GLY A 77 -2.20 35.08 -9.12
N ILE A 78 -2.99 34.92 -10.19
CA ILE A 78 -3.02 33.75 -11.06
C ILE A 78 -2.75 34.18 -12.49
N LEU A 79 -1.83 33.51 -13.17
CA LEU A 79 -1.61 33.60 -14.60
C LEU A 79 -2.28 32.38 -15.26
N GLY A 80 -3.41 32.64 -15.88
CA GLY A 80 -4.25 31.60 -16.52
C GLY A 80 -3.91 31.35 -17.99
N ARG A 81 -4.80 30.60 -18.66
CA ARG A 81 -4.69 30.29 -20.09
C ARG A 81 -4.42 31.50 -21.00
N PRO A 82 -4.98 32.70 -20.76
CA PRO A 82 -4.71 33.84 -21.64
C PRO A 82 -3.22 34.19 -21.73
N TRP A 83 -2.49 34.16 -20.61
CA TRP A 83 -1.05 34.39 -20.63
C TRP A 83 -0.27 33.20 -21.18
N ILE A 84 -0.59 31.98 -20.74
CA ILE A 84 0.09 30.75 -21.18
C ILE A 84 0.02 30.59 -22.69
N SER A 85 -1.18 30.79 -23.28
CA SER A 85 -1.40 30.72 -24.72
C SER A 85 -0.71 31.87 -25.47
N LYS A 86 -0.70 33.08 -24.90
CA LYS A 86 -0.11 34.26 -25.55
C LYS A 86 1.39 34.12 -25.78
N ILE A 87 2.10 33.48 -24.86
CA ILE A 87 3.54 33.24 -24.98
C ILE A 87 3.86 31.85 -25.54
N ASN A 88 2.85 31.10 -26.01
CA ASN A 88 2.98 29.72 -26.49
C ASN A 88 3.73 28.81 -25.50
N ALA A 89 3.44 28.95 -24.21
CA ALA A 89 4.13 28.22 -23.17
C ALA A 89 3.59 26.80 -23.02
N ILE A 90 4.50 25.89 -22.69
CA ILE A 90 4.18 24.53 -22.23
C ILE A 90 4.52 24.48 -20.73
N THR A 91 3.53 24.16 -19.91
CA THR A 91 3.70 23.97 -18.48
C THR A 91 3.87 22.49 -18.17
N SER A 92 4.66 22.16 -17.18
CA SER A 92 4.85 20.79 -16.73
C SER A 92 4.88 20.74 -15.20
N ALA A 93 3.78 20.32 -14.62
CA ALA A 93 3.67 20.11 -13.17
C ALA A 93 4.69 19.05 -12.68
N MET A 94 4.93 17.99 -13.45
CA MET A 94 5.89 16.94 -13.12
C MET A 94 7.33 17.46 -13.04
N HIS A 95 7.74 18.33 -13.98
CA HIS A 95 9.08 18.89 -14.02
C HIS A 95 9.20 20.24 -13.30
N GLN A 96 8.07 20.77 -12.82
CA GLN A 96 7.99 22.06 -12.11
C GLN A 96 8.57 23.23 -12.93
N LYS A 97 8.24 23.24 -14.24
CA LYS A 97 8.79 24.19 -15.22
C LYS A 97 7.76 24.67 -16.22
N ILE A 98 7.92 25.93 -16.63
CA ILE A 98 7.21 26.50 -17.78
C ILE A 98 8.25 26.78 -18.85
N ARG A 99 8.05 26.26 -20.08
CA ARG A 99 8.92 26.51 -21.23
C ARG A 99 8.15 27.22 -22.32
N TYR A 100 8.78 28.18 -22.97
CA TYR A 100 8.18 29.00 -24.03
C TYR A 100 9.21 29.36 -25.09
N PRO A 101 8.80 29.58 -26.37
CA PRO A 101 9.70 29.95 -27.43
C PRO A 101 10.18 31.39 -27.26
N ILE A 102 11.43 31.65 -27.62
CA ILE A 102 12.02 32.99 -27.64
C ILE A 102 12.03 33.52 -29.08
N PRO A 103 11.69 34.80 -29.33
CA PRO A 103 11.55 35.35 -30.68
C PRO A 103 12.78 35.21 -31.58
N TRP A 104 13.96 35.11 -31.02
CA TRP A 104 15.24 35.00 -31.78
C TRP A 104 15.78 33.57 -31.87
N GLY A 105 14.95 32.59 -31.57
CA GLY A 105 15.30 31.17 -31.52
C GLY A 105 15.81 30.73 -30.15
N GLY A 106 15.37 29.56 -29.76
CA GLY A 106 15.65 28.98 -28.43
C GLY A 106 14.41 28.86 -27.56
N ILE A 107 14.61 28.36 -26.34
CA ILE A 107 13.53 28.07 -25.37
C ILE A 107 13.82 28.79 -24.05
N GLY A 108 12.94 29.69 -23.65
CA GLY A 108 12.91 30.28 -22.32
C GLY A 108 12.36 29.29 -21.29
N GLN A 109 12.80 29.40 -20.05
CA GLN A 109 12.35 28.52 -18.97
C GLN A 109 12.15 29.32 -17.67
N ILE A 110 11.01 29.06 -17.02
CA ILE A 110 10.70 29.53 -15.66
C ILE A 110 10.61 28.28 -14.77
N ASN A 111 11.32 28.30 -13.63
CA ASN A 111 11.28 27.23 -12.64
C ASN A 111 10.28 27.59 -11.52
N SER A 112 9.58 26.61 -10.99
CA SER A 112 8.71 26.76 -9.82
C SER A 112 9.53 26.89 -8.54
N ASP A 113 9.07 27.75 -7.63
CA ASP A 113 9.57 27.80 -6.25
C ASP A 113 8.72 26.89 -5.36
N GLN A 114 9.15 25.64 -5.21
CA GLN A 114 8.44 24.62 -4.41
C GLN A 114 8.34 25.01 -2.92
N ALA A 115 9.34 25.70 -2.37
CA ALA A 115 9.30 26.09 -0.96
C ALA A 115 8.20 27.13 -0.72
N MET A 116 8.06 28.10 -1.65
CA MET A 116 6.99 29.09 -1.61
C MET A 116 5.63 28.47 -1.88
N ALA A 117 5.51 27.56 -2.84
CA ALA A 117 4.27 26.86 -3.16
C ALA A 117 3.74 26.07 -1.95
N ARG A 118 4.60 25.32 -1.24
CA ARG A 118 4.23 24.61 0.00
C ARG A 118 3.79 25.56 1.11
N LYS A 119 4.43 26.72 1.27
CA LYS A 119 4.02 27.74 2.26
C LYS A 119 2.63 28.30 1.94
N CYS A 120 2.35 28.61 0.67
CA CYS A 120 1.03 29.10 0.25
C CYS A 120 -0.06 28.05 0.46
N SER A 121 0.18 26.79 0.08
CA SER A 121 -0.74 25.67 0.35
C SER A 121 -1.01 25.48 1.85
N ALA A 122 0.02 25.50 2.70
CA ALA A 122 -0.12 25.37 4.14
C ALA A 122 -0.89 26.51 4.80
N GLN A 123 -0.81 27.75 4.26
CA GLN A 123 -1.59 28.90 4.72
C GLN A 123 -3.07 28.79 4.32
N GLY A 124 -3.37 28.25 3.13
CA GLY A 124 -4.73 27.97 2.68
C GLY A 124 -5.46 26.97 3.58
N LEU A 125 -4.77 25.91 4.01
CA LEU A 125 -5.32 24.87 4.90
C LEU A 125 -5.60 25.35 6.34
N LYS A 126 -4.89 26.37 6.84
CA LYS A 126 -5.06 26.88 8.22
C LYS A 126 -6.26 27.81 8.40
N LYS A 127 -6.85 28.34 7.34
CA LYS A 127 -8.01 29.25 7.37
C LYS A 127 -9.30 28.57 6.91
N GLY A 128 -9.58 27.37 7.43
CA GLY A 128 -10.84 26.68 7.18
C GLY A 128 -12.00 27.36 7.87
N LYS A 129 -12.69 28.28 7.19
CA LYS A 129 -14.12 28.62 7.30
C LYS A 129 -14.52 29.83 6.44
N GLN A 130 -13.84 30.08 5.34
CA GLN A 130 -14.32 31.03 4.31
C GLN A 130 -13.95 30.49 2.94
N THR A 131 -14.86 30.61 2.00
CA THR A 131 -14.83 30.17 0.61
C THR A 131 -13.43 30.19 -0.01
N GLN A 132 -12.83 28.99 -0.21
CA GLN A 132 -11.52 28.85 -0.80
C GLN A 132 -11.60 28.74 -2.32
N PHE A 133 -10.91 29.61 -3.02
CA PHE A 133 -10.43 29.34 -4.37
C PHE A 133 -9.32 28.31 -4.29
N LEU A 134 -9.64 27.05 -4.54
CA LEU A 134 -8.64 26.04 -4.79
C LEU A 134 -8.27 26.08 -6.28
N PRO A 135 -6.99 26.15 -6.64
CA PRO A 135 -6.58 26.02 -8.03
C PRO A 135 -7.02 24.66 -8.56
N VAL A 136 -7.75 24.66 -9.66
CA VAL A 136 -8.39 23.46 -10.25
C VAL A 136 -7.37 22.33 -10.54
N ASN A 137 -6.13 22.67 -10.84
CA ASN A 137 -5.08 21.67 -11.10
C ASN A 137 -4.53 20.99 -9.85
N GLN A 138 -4.65 21.61 -8.69
CA GLN A 138 -4.24 20.99 -7.42
C GLN A 138 -5.39 20.17 -6.82
N ALA A 139 -6.64 20.58 -7.04
CA ALA A 139 -7.82 19.81 -6.66
C ALA A 139 -8.03 18.57 -7.54
N ASP A 140 -7.69 18.63 -8.84
CA ASP A 140 -7.75 17.47 -9.75
C ASP A 140 -6.58 16.50 -9.54
N LEU A 141 -5.41 16.97 -9.13
CA LEU A 141 -4.26 16.14 -8.78
C LEU A 141 -4.31 15.69 -7.31
N GLU A 142 -4.67 16.56 -6.38
CA GLU A 142 -4.89 16.20 -4.97
C GLU A 142 -6.23 15.47 -4.77
N GLY A 143 -7.23 15.68 -5.62
CA GLY A 143 -8.47 14.92 -5.66
C GLY A 143 -8.29 13.53 -6.26
N VAL A 144 -7.37 13.35 -7.20
CA VAL A 144 -6.95 12.05 -7.72
C VAL A 144 -5.91 11.40 -6.82
N GLU A 145 -4.95 12.15 -6.28
CA GLU A 145 -4.03 11.65 -5.26
C GLU A 145 -4.69 11.47 -3.88
N GLN A 146 -5.66 12.32 -3.47
CA GLN A 146 -6.43 12.11 -2.23
C GLN A 146 -7.60 11.14 -2.41
N ALA A 147 -8.10 10.89 -3.61
CA ALA A 147 -8.98 9.75 -3.87
C ALA A 147 -8.17 8.47 -4.05
N ASP A 148 -7.00 8.51 -4.65
CA ASP A 148 -6.04 7.41 -4.67
C ASP A 148 -5.34 7.25 -3.31
N GLU A 149 -5.06 8.33 -2.54
CA GLU A 149 -4.61 8.26 -1.14
C GLU A 149 -5.74 7.95 -0.17
N LYS A 150 -7.00 8.31 -0.41
CA LYS A 150 -8.13 7.83 0.39
C LYS A 150 -8.60 6.44 -0.01
N GLN A 151 -8.45 6.02 -1.24
CA GLN A 151 -8.59 4.61 -1.64
C GLN A 151 -7.32 3.81 -1.39
N SER A 152 -6.13 4.38 -1.49
CA SER A 152 -4.89 3.82 -1.00
C SER A 152 -4.83 3.89 0.53
N LYS A 153 -5.30 4.94 1.20
CA LYS A 153 -5.48 4.93 2.67
C LYS A 153 -6.62 4.03 3.13
N ASN A 154 -7.63 3.74 2.31
CA ASN A 154 -8.59 2.68 2.56
C ASN A 154 -8.10 1.31 2.06
N GLN A 155 -7.20 1.23 1.10
CA GLN A 155 -6.42 0.05 0.78
C GLN A 155 -5.20 -0.10 1.69
N ASP A 156 -4.49 0.97 2.05
CA ASP A 156 -3.44 0.99 3.09
C ASP A 156 -4.04 0.85 4.51
N GLN A 157 -5.28 1.25 4.77
CA GLN A 157 -6.01 0.87 5.98
C GLN A 157 -6.53 -0.57 5.89
N VAL A 158 -6.80 -1.09 4.73
CA VAL A 158 -7.04 -2.52 4.47
C VAL A 158 -5.70 -3.26 4.38
N GLU A 159 -4.63 -2.67 3.90
CA GLU A 159 -3.26 -3.20 3.96
C GLU A 159 -2.60 -2.99 5.33
N GLY A 160 -2.89 -1.91 6.04
CA GLY A 160 -2.49 -1.71 7.44
C GLY A 160 -3.35 -2.46 8.46
N ILE A 161 -4.56 -2.89 8.09
CA ILE A 161 -5.43 -3.80 8.84
C ILE A 161 -5.09 -5.27 8.52
N ARG A 162 -4.36 -5.55 7.44
CA ARG A 162 -3.93 -6.92 7.09
C ARG A 162 -3.14 -7.63 8.19
N PRO A 163 -2.28 -7.02 9.01
CA PRO A 163 -1.69 -7.70 10.16
C PRO A 163 -2.68 -7.99 11.29
N GLU A 164 -3.83 -7.26 11.34
CA GLU A 164 -4.85 -7.46 12.39
C GLU A 164 -6.05 -8.31 11.93
N VAL A 165 -6.29 -8.41 10.61
CA VAL A 165 -7.40 -9.19 10.02
C VAL A 165 -6.98 -10.61 9.65
N TYR A 166 -5.68 -10.86 9.51
CA TYR A 166 -5.13 -12.21 9.46
C TYR A 166 -4.51 -12.53 10.82
N PRO A 167 -5.31 -13.07 11.77
CA PRO A 167 -4.70 -13.58 12.97
C PRO A 167 -3.79 -14.72 12.52
N GLU A 168 -2.55 -14.60 12.82
CA GLU A 168 -1.54 -15.63 13.09
C GLU A 168 -1.87 -17.10 12.74
N GLU A 169 -2.59 -17.36 11.69
CA GLU A 169 -2.46 -18.62 11.04
C GLU A 169 -1.20 -18.49 10.18
N GLY A 170 -0.03 -18.61 10.84
CA GLY A 170 1.20 -18.90 10.18
C GLY A 170 0.94 -19.98 9.12
N TRP A 171 1.81 -20.07 8.16
CA TRP A 171 1.83 -21.10 7.13
C TRP A 171 1.15 -22.38 7.57
N LYS A 172 0.08 -22.77 6.91
CA LYS A 172 -0.46 -24.10 7.01
C LYS A 172 -0.46 -24.67 5.60
N PRO A 173 0.25 -25.77 5.37
CA PRO A 173 0.14 -26.47 4.11
C PRO A 173 -1.33 -26.85 3.89
N GLU A 174 -1.78 -26.85 2.64
CA GLU A 174 -3.13 -27.31 2.29
C GLU A 174 -3.15 -28.84 2.09
N GLU A 175 -1.99 -29.46 2.03
CA GLU A 175 -1.83 -30.91 2.04
C GLU A 175 -1.49 -31.41 3.45
N ASP A 176 -1.71 -32.69 3.70
CA ASP A 176 -1.29 -33.34 4.93
C ASP A 176 0.24 -33.27 5.07
N VAL A 177 0.70 -33.06 6.27
CA VAL A 177 2.13 -32.99 6.60
C VAL A 177 2.49 -34.08 7.58
N GLU A 178 3.71 -34.53 7.46
CA GLU A 178 4.29 -35.49 8.40
C GLU A 178 5.33 -34.80 9.28
N LEU A 179 5.35 -35.19 10.56
CA LEU A 179 6.38 -34.74 11.49
C LEU A 179 7.56 -35.72 11.43
N VAL A 180 8.74 -35.19 11.15
CA VAL A 180 9.98 -35.97 11.11
C VAL A 180 10.95 -35.49 12.16
N PRO A 181 11.58 -36.40 12.92
CA PRO A 181 12.58 -36.02 13.93
C PRO A 181 13.84 -35.51 13.25
N LEU A 182 14.34 -34.35 13.70
CA LEU A 182 15.57 -33.74 13.19
C LEU A 182 16.81 -34.18 13.96
N ASP A 183 16.62 -34.63 15.19
CA ASP A 183 17.71 -35.08 16.07
C ASP A 183 17.36 -36.45 16.64
N PRO A 184 18.13 -37.50 16.32
CA PRO A 184 17.90 -38.84 16.87
C PRO A 184 17.95 -38.87 18.40
N ASP A 185 18.78 -38.03 19.02
CA ASP A 185 18.93 -37.94 20.46
C ASP A 185 17.79 -37.15 21.14
N LYS A 186 17.02 -36.38 20.36
CA LYS A 186 15.93 -35.53 20.85
C LYS A 186 14.71 -35.64 19.88
N PRO A 187 13.95 -36.74 19.99
CA PRO A 187 12.87 -37.03 19.05
C PRO A 187 11.72 -36.02 19.09
N GLU A 188 11.63 -35.20 20.14
CA GLU A 188 10.69 -34.09 20.25
C GLU A 188 11.03 -32.91 19.30
N ARG A 189 12.26 -32.88 18.80
CA ARG A 189 12.72 -31.86 17.84
C ARG A 189 12.34 -32.27 16.42
N THR A 190 11.18 -31.84 15.97
CA THR A 190 10.60 -32.25 14.70
C THR A 190 10.49 -31.07 13.71
N ALA A 191 10.47 -31.38 12.42
CA ALA A 191 10.05 -30.48 11.34
C ALA A 191 8.88 -31.09 10.56
N GLN A 192 8.15 -30.24 9.85
CA GLN A 192 7.03 -30.64 9.01
C GLN A 192 7.51 -30.84 7.58
N ILE A 193 7.15 -31.96 6.94
CA ILE A 193 7.41 -32.23 5.52
C ILE A 193 6.11 -32.60 4.80
N GLY A 194 6.05 -32.36 3.49
CA GLY A 194 4.90 -32.74 2.66
C GLY A 194 4.69 -34.26 2.61
N SER A 195 3.42 -34.70 2.69
CA SER A 195 3.05 -36.12 2.61
C SER A 195 3.08 -36.68 1.18
N ARG A 196 3.10 -35.81 0.16
CA ARG A 196 3.06 -36.19 -1.26
C ARG A 196 4.43 -36.41 -1.91
N LEU A 197 5.48 -36.43 -1.11
CA LEU A 197 6.83 -36.77 -1.57
C LEU A 197 6.92 -38.28 -1.85
N SER A 198 7.70 -38.66 -2.86
CA SER A 198 8.09 -40.04 -3.06
C SER A 198 8.95 -40.56 -1.88
N GLN A 199 9.08 -41.85 -1.72
CA GLN A 199 9.91 -42.40 -0.63
C GLN A 199 11.37 -41.97 -0.74
N GLU A 200 11.89 -41.83 -1.95
CA GLU A 200 13.27 -41.38 -2.23
C GLU A 200 13.43 -39.92 -1.88
N GLU A 201 12.54 -39.03 -2.40
CA GLU A 201 12.54 -37.60 -2.09
C GLU A 201 12.40 -37.32 -0.58
N LYS A 202 11.54 -38.10 0.07
CA LYS A 202 11.35 -38.00 1.53
C LYS A 202 12.62 -38.36 2.28
N ALA A 203 13.27 -39.48 1.92
CA ALA A 203 14.51 -39.92 2.58
C ALA A 203 15.64 -38.90 2.39
N GLU A 204 15.77 -38.37 1.19
CA GLU A 204 16.76 -37.35 0.86
C GLU A 204 16.52 -36.03 1.60
N LEU A 205 15.26 -35.54 1.64
CA LEU A 205 14.88 -34.32 2.35
C LEU A 205 15.08 -34.45 3.87
N VAL A 206 14.70 -35.60 4.46
CA VAL A 206 14.90 -35.87 5.90
C VAL A 206 16.38 -35.90 6.24
N ALA A 207 17.20 -36.61 5.46
CA ALA A 207 18.65 -36.64 5.65
C ALA A 207 19.27 -35.24 5.54
N PHE A 208 18.81 -34.44 4.54
CA PHE A 208 19.23 -33.06 4.42
C PHE A 208 18.90 -32.20 5.65
N LEU A 209 17.67 -32.27 6.15
CA LEU A 209 17.23 -31.50 7.32
C LEU A 209 17.98 -31.92 8.59
N GLN A 210 18.22 -33.22 8.79
CA GLN A 210 18.99 -33.77 9.93
C GLN A 210 20.46 -33.30 9.90
N ASN A 211 21.08 -33.29 8.72
CA ASN A 211 22.45 -32.79 8.54
C ASN A 211 22.57 -31.27 8.76
N ASN A 212 21.47 -30.53 8.68
CA ASN A 212 21.42 -29.09 8.84
C ASN A 212 20.63 -28.65 10.07
N LYS A 213 20.57 -29.49 11.14
CA LYS A 213 19.82 -29.19 12.37
C LYS A 213 20.29 -27.93 13.09
N ASP A 214 21.49 -27.48 12.82
CA ASP A 214 22.10 -26.26 13.37
C ASP A 214 21.41 -24.97 12.84
N VAL A 215 20.66 -25.02 11.74
CA VAL A 215 19.92 -23.86 11.21
C VAL A 215 18.63 -23.60 11.99
N PHE A 216 18.18 -24.53 12.80
CA PHE A 216 16.97 -24.40 13.60
C PHE A 216 17.25 -23.88 15.01
N ALA A 217 16.28 -23.16 15.60
CA ALA A 217 16.28 -22.74 16.98
C ALA A 217 15.03 -23.29 17.69
N TRP A 218 15.22 -23.80 18.91
CA TRP A 218 14.15 -24.30 19.77
C TRP A 218 13.88 -23.37 20.95
N SER A 219 14.86 -22.53 21.28
CA SER A 219 14.78 -21.57 22.38
C SER A 219 15.36 -20.20 21.97
N PRO A 220 15.01 -19.13 22.68
CA PRO A 220 15.62 -17.80 22.46
C PRO A 220 17.15 -17.81 22.69
N SER A 221 17.67 -18.68 23.54
CA SER A 221 19.12 -18.83 23.80
C SER A 221 19.89 -19.38 22.59
N ASP A 222 19.22 -20.03 21.64
CA ASP A 222 19.85 -20.54 20.41
C ASP A 222 20.15 -19.45 19.37
N MET A 223 19.84 -18.18 19.70
CA MET A 223 19.94 -17.06 18.77
C MET A 223 21.09 -16.12 19.08
N PRO A 224 22.19 -16.14 18.31
CA PRO A 224 23.30 -15.22 18.53
C PRO A 224 23.01 -13.76 18.09
N GLY A 225 21.91 -13.52 17.33
CA GLY A 225 21.60 -12.22 16.72
C GLY A 225 22.39 -11.93 15.46
N ILE A 226 22.00 -10.86 14.76
CA ILE A 226 22.65 -10.38 13.53
C ILE A 226 23.66 -9.29 13.91
N ASP A 227 24.83 -9.30 13.26
CA ASP A 227 25.85 -8.30 13.46
C ASP A 227 25.29 -6.87 13.24
N PRO A 228 25.37 -5.96 14.22
CA PRO A 228 24.90 -4.58 14.09
C PRO A 228 25.55 -3.81 12.94
N GLN A 229 26.74 -4.20 12.47
CA GLN A 229 27.39 -3.61 11.30
C GLN A 229 26.65 -3.95 10.00
N ILE A 230 25.92 -5.06 9.94
CA ILE A 230 25.10 -5.45 8.79
C ILE A 230 23.85 -4.61 8.75
N ILE A 231 23.14 -4.53 9.88
CA ILE A 231 21.93 -3.73 10.08
C ILE A 231 21.65 -3.49 11.57
N CYS A 232 21.18 -2.29 11.89
CA CYS A 232 20.55 -1.97 13.18
C CYS A 232 19.28 -1.13 12.93
N HIS A 233 18.34 -1.18 13.85
CA HIS A 233 17.12 -0.38 13.75
C HIS A 233 17.31 1.01 14.36
N ARG A 234 16.92 2.06 13.61
CA ARG A 234 16.90 3.46 14.06
C ARG A 234 15.50 4.04 13.93
N HIS A 235 15.08 4.81 14.93
CA HIS A 235 13.77 5.46 14.96
C HIS A 235 13.70 6.74 14.13
N HIS A 236 14.82 7.48 14.04
CA HIS A 236 14.84 8.81 13.43
C HIS A 236 13.75 9.73 14.00
N VAL A 237 13.57 9.73 15.34
CA VAL A 237 12.55 10.57 16.00
C VAL A 237 12.77 12.03 15.64
N ASN A 238 11.69 12.72 15.28
CA ASN A 238 11.74 14.15 15.00
C ASN A 238 12.02 14.92 16.31
N PRO A 239 13.16 15.61 16.44
CA PRO A 239 13.56 16.30 17.65
C PRO A 239 12.63 17.47 18.07
N ALA A 240 11.79 17.94 17.16
CA ALA A 240 10.77 18.95 17.45
C ALA A 240 9.55 18.39 18.22
N ILE A 241 9.41 17.07 18.29
CA ILE A 241 8.29 16.40 18.98
C ILE A 241 8.75 16.08 20.41
N LYS A 242 8.02 16.60 21.39
CA LYS A 242 8.32 16.33 22.80
C LYS A 242 8.08 14.85 23.12
N PRO A 243 8.97 14.23 23.91
CA PRO A 243 8.76 12.87 24.42
C PRO A 243 7.45 12.75 25.21
N VAL A 244 6.84 11.58 25.14
CA VAL A 244 5.60 11.27 25.84
C VAL A 244 5.84 10.14 26.83
N ALA A 245 5.63 10.44 28.10
CA ALA A 245 5.60 9.44 29.16
C ALA A 245 4.14 9.11 29.50
N GLN A 246 3.68 7.93 29.11
CA GLN A 246 2.32 7.48 29.40
C GLN A 246 2.16 7.16 30.89
N LYS A 247 1.02 7.52 31.48
CA LYS A 247 0.68 7.12 32.85
C LYS A 247 0.51 5.61 32.93
N ARG A 248 1.12 4.96 33.94
CA ARG A 248 1.06 3.50 34.14
C ARG A 248 -0.40 3.01 34.17
N ARG A 249 -0.68 1.93 33.44
CA ARG A 249 -1.95 1.20 33.48
C ARG A 249 -1.90 0.16 34.60
N ASN A 250 -3.00 0.04 35.35
CA ASN A 250 -3.14 -1.01 36.36
C ASN A 250 -3.82 -2.24 35.72
N PHE A 251 -3.37 -3.41 36.07
CA PHE A 251 -3.90 -4.68 35.59
C PHE A 251 -4.45 -5.52 36.76
N ALA A 252 -5.38 -6.41 36.48
CA ALA A 252 -5.82 -7.40 37.46
C ALA A 252 -4.67 -8.37 37.81
N PRO A 253 -4.61 -8.92 39.04
CA PRO A 253 -3.47 -9.77 39.49
C PRO A 253 -3.12 -10.92 38.54
N GLU A 254 -4.13 -11.59 37.96
CA GLU A 254 -3.92 -12.69 37.01
C GLU A 254 -3.17 -12.23 35.73
N ARG A 255 -3.43 -10.98 35.29
CA ARG A 255 -2.77 -10.38 34.12
C ARG A 255 -1.34 -9.94 34.45
N VAL A 256 -1.13 -9.46 35.66
CA VAL A 256 0.22 -9.09 36.14
C VAL A 256 1.13 -10.30 36.10
N THR A 257 0.70 -11.47 36.60
CA THR A 257 1.48 -12.71 36.54
C THR A 257 1.88 -13.10 35.12
N ILE A 258 0.97 -12.94 34.16
CA ILE A 258 1.26 -13.21 32.73
C ILE A 258 2.31 -12.24 32.20
N ILE A 259 2.20 -10.96 32.54
CA ILE A 259 3.16 -9.92 32.13
C ILE A 259 4.53 -10.23 32.70
N GLU A 260 4.63 -10.49 33.99
CA GLU A 260 5.91 -10.78 34.69
C GLU A 260 6.60 -12.01 34.12
N ALA A 261 5.86 -13.10 33.89
CA ALA A 261 6.39 -14.30 33.26
C ALA A 261 6.96 -14.05 31.85
N GLU A 262 6.35 -13.15 31.07
CA GLU A 262 6.87 -12.78 29.75
C GLU A 262 8.10 -11.88 29.85
N ILE A 263 8.11 -10.93 30.78
CA ILE A 263 9.26 -10.06 31.02
C ILE A 263 10.47 -10.88 31.48
N ASP A 264 10.29 -11.86 32.38
CA ASP A 264 11.37 -12.75 32.81
C ASP A 264 11.97 -13.54 31.65
N LYS A 265 11.14 -14.04 30.73
CA LYS A 265 11.61 -14.67 29.48
C LYS A 265 12.44 -13.71 28.61
N LEU A 266 11.98 -12.45 28.45
CA LEU A 266 12.70 -11.46 27.67
C LEU A 266 14.02 -11.05 28.33
N LEU A 267 14.06 -10.96 29.64
CA LEU A 267 15.29 -10.68 30.42
C LEU A 267 16.30 -11.83 30.30
N VAL A 268 15.86 -13.08 30.48
CA VAL A 268 16.71 -14.27 30.32
C VAL A 268 17.25 -14.37 28.88
N ALA A 269 16.42 -14.01 27.87
CA ALA A 269 16.85 -13.95 26.48
C ALA A 269 17.80 -12.77 26.16
N GLY A 270 17.99 -11.82 27.11
CA GLY A 270 18.79 -10.63 26.88
C GLY A 270 18.20 -9.63 25.88
N PHE A 271 16.90 -9.69 25.61
CA PHE A 271 16.22 -8.83 24.65
C PHE A 271 15.83 -7.46 25.22
N ILE A 272 15.70 -7.39 26.56
CA ILE A 272 15.39 -6.16 27.28
C ILE A 272 16.41 -5.95 28.41
N GLU A 273 16.49 -4.70 28.87
CA GLU A 273 17.27 -4.31 30.05
C GLU A 273 16.49 -3.28 30.87
N GLU A 274 16.84 -3.16 32.15
CA GLU A 274 16.27 -2.15 33.04
C GLU A 274 16.82 -0.76 32.65
N VAL A 275 15.98 0.26 32.70
CA VAL A 275 16.36 1.63 32.34
C VAL A 275 15.85 2.62 33.37
N SER A 276 16.65 3.64 33.65
CA SER A 276 16.31 4.77 34.52
C SER A 276 16.08 6.04 33.68
N TYR A 277 15.21 6.91 34.19
CA TYR A 277 14.96 8.25 33.62
C TYR A 277 14.55 8.25 32.13
N ALA A 278 13.68 7.30 31.74
CA ALA A 278 13.18 7.21 30.37
C ALA A 278 12.30 8.42 30.03
N GLU A 279 12.65 9.16 28.98
CA GLU A 279 11.85 10.28 28.45
C GLU A 279 10.61 9.78 27.68
N TRP A 280 10.76 8.72 26.89
CA TRP A 280 9.67 8.02 26.21
C TRP A 280 9.25 6.85 27.08
N LEU A 281 7.98 6.77 27.43
CA LEU A 281 7.48 5.70 28.28
C LEU A 281 6.13 5.19 27.78
N ALA A 282 6.10 3.94 27.37
CA ALA A 282 4.92 3.26 26.85
C ALA A 282 4.28 2.33 27.89
N ASN A 283 3.04 1.93 27.68
CA ASN A 283 2.35 0.91 28.46
C ASN A 283 2.34 -0.43 27.75
N ILE A 284 2.16 -1.49 28.52
CA ILE A 284 1.86 -2.81 28.01
C ILE A 284 0.38 -2.93 27.61
N VAL A 285 0.12 -3.70 26.57
CA VAL A 285 -1.20 -4.11 26.10
C VAL A 285 -1.24 -5.63 26.00
N LEU A 286 -2.25 -6.22 26.59
CA LEU A 286 -2.52 -7.66 26.48
C LEU A 286 -3.50 -7.94 25.36
N VAL A 287 -3.10 -8.74 24.41
CA VAL A 287 -3.93 -9.21 23.30
C VAL A 287 -4.23 -10.69 23.47
N ALA A 288 -5.51 -11.05 23.55
CA ALA A 288 -5.90 -12.46 23.65
C ALA A 288 -5.55 -13.20 22.35
N LYS A 289 -4.87 -14.33 22.46
CA LYS A 289 -4.71 -15.28 21.35
C LYS A 289 -6.02 -16.02 21.11
N LYS A 290 -6.26 -16.49 19.88
CA LYS A 290 -7.47 -17.28 19.57
C LYS A 290 -7.55 -18.60 20.34
N ASP A 291 -6.41 -19.14 20.74
CA ASP A 291 -6.32 -20.32 21.58
C ASP A 291 -6.71 -19.96 23.03
N LYS A 292 -7.66 -20.70 23.56
CA LYS A 292 -8.28 -20.42 24.86
C LYS A 292 -7.24 -20.21 25.96
N GLY A 293 -7.24 -19.00 26.54
CA GLY A 293 -6.47 -18.67 27.74
C GLY A 293 -5.04 -18.16 27.51
N LEU A 294 -4.56 -18.08 26.27
CA LEU A 294 -3.23 -17.54 25.98
C LEU A 294 -3.29 -16.05 25.66
N TRP A 295 -2.33 -15.29 26.18
CA TRP A 295 -2.19 -13.87 25.97
C TRP A 295 -0.86 -13.55 25.29
N ARG A 296 -0.88 -12.51 24.44
CA ARG A 296 0.34 -11.89 23.91
C ARG A 296 0.55 -10.57 24.65
N VAL A 297 1.76 -10.39 25.16
CA VAL A 297 2.20 -9.13 25.77
C VAL A 297 2.80 -8.27 24.67
N CYS A 298 2.21 -7.09 24.43
CA CYS A 298 2.66 -6.11 23.44
C CYS A 298 2.95 -4.78 24.14
N VAL A 299 3.75 -3.91 23.52
CA VAL A 299 4.01 -2.55 24.01
C VAL A 299 3.32 -1.54 23.07
N ASP A 300 2.66 -0.54 23.66
CA ASP A 300 1.92 0.50 22.94
C ASP A 300 2.83 1.63 22.45
N TYR A 301 3.47 1.43 21.34
CA TYR A 301 4.34 2.43 20.71
C TYR A 301 3.61 3.50 19.89
N THR A 302 2.31 3.69 20.07
CA THR A 302 1.52 4.63 19.24
C THR A 302 2.10 6.04 19.25
N ASP A 303 2.52 6.57 20.40
CA ASP A 303 3.05 7.93 20.51
C ASP A 303 4.46 8.04 19.94
N LEU A 304 5.33 7.06 20.20
CA LEU A 304 6.64 6.97 19.59
C LEU A 304 6.53 6.88 18.05
N ASN A 305 5.65 6.05 17.54
CA ASN A 305 5.42 5.88 16.11
C ASN A 305 4.91 7.15 15.41
N LYS A 306 4.14 8.02 16.10
CA LYS A 306 3.74 9.34 15.58
C LYS A 306 4.94 10.26 15.41
N ALA A 307 5.93 10.17 16.28
CA ALA A 307 7.14 10.99 16.26
C ALA A 307 8.18 10.50 15.23
N CYS A 308 8.08 9.25 14.78
CA CYS A 308 8.98 8.67 13.78
C CYS A 308 8.49 8.98 12.36
N PRO A 309 9.36 9.42 11.42
CA PRO A 309 9.02 9.51 10.01
C PRO A 309 8.73 8.12 9.44
N LYS A 310 7.93 8.06 8.37
CA LYS A 310 7.73 6.81 7.62
C LYS A 310 9.00 6.54 6.79
N ASP A 311 9.52 5.32 6.88
CA ASP A 311 10.57 4.85 5.97
C ASP A 311 9.94 4.60 4.59
N ASN A 312 10.51 5.21 3.56
CA ASN A 312 10.03 5.06 2.18
C ASN A 312 10.64 3.84 1.47
N PHE A 313 11.21 2.89 2.22
CA PHE A 313 11.73 1.65 1.64
C PHE A 313 10.62 0.88 0.93
N PRO A 314 10.78 0.55 -0.36
CA PRO A 314 9.75 -0.13 -1.14
C PRO A 314 9.61 -1.57 -0.66
N LEU A 315 8.42 -1.93 -0.13
CA LEU A 315 8.09 -3.33 0.12
C LEU A 315 7.77 -4.01 -1.21
N PRO A 316 8.10 -5.30 -1.37
CA PRO A 316 7.74 -6.06 -2.56
C PRO A 316 6.22 -6.08 -2.78
N ARG A 317 5.78 -6.12 -4.03
CA ARG A 317 4.37 -6.23 -4.35
C ARG A 317 3.91 -7.66 -4.16
N ILE A 318 2.90 -7.84 -3.30
CA ILE A 318 2.35 -9.16 -2.96
C ILE A 318 1.93 -9.93 -4.21
N ASP A 319 1.22 -9.29 -5.15
CA ASP A 319 0.76 -9.95 -6.38
C ASP A 319 1.94 -10.52 -7.20
N GLN A 320 3.06 -9.78 -7.30
CA GLN A 320 4.25 -10.25 -8.03
C GLN A 320 4.92 -11.44 -7.34
N LEU A 321 5.00 -11.42 -5.99
CA LEU A 321 5.54 -12.53 -5.21
C LEU A 321 4.69 -13.80 -5.38
N VAL A 322 3.38 -13.65 -5.33
CA VAL A 322 2.44 -14.76 -5.51
C VAL A 322 2.52 -15.32 -6.93
N ASP A 323 2.58 -14.46 -7.95
CA ASP A 323 2.74 -14.89 -9.35
C ASP A 323 4.07 -15.63 -9.57
N SER A 324 5.17 -15.16 -8.98
CA SER A 324 6.48 -15.80 -9.12
C SER A 324 6.56 -17.15 -8.39
N THR A 325 5.63 -17.42 -7.48
CA THR A 325 5.59 -18.65 -6.68
C THR A 325 4.76 -19.75 -7.35
N SER A 326 3.77 -19.41 -8.18
CA SER A 326 2.98 -20.40 -8.92
C SER A 326 3.82 -21.16 -9.95
N ASP A 327 3.36 -22.31 -10.41
CA ASP A 327 4.00 -23.23 -11.38
C ASP A 327 5.26 -23.94 -10.87
N ASN A 328 5.58 -23.86 -9.59
CA ASN A 328 6.67 -24.63 -9.00
C ASN A 328 6.13 -25.98 -8.49
N GLN A 329 6.90 -27.04 -8.70
CA GLN A 329 6.51 -28.39 -8.31
C GLN A 329 6.67 -28.62 -6.81
N LEU A 330 7.70 -28.02 -6.19
CA LEU A 330 7.92 -28.07 -4.75
C LEU A 330 8.15 -26.69 -4.17
N LEU A 331 7.61 -26.51 -2.98
CA LEU A 331 7.69 -25.29 -2.17
C LEU A 331 8.15 -25.65 -0.74
N SER A 332 8.98 -24.83 -0.14
CA SER A 332 9.31 -24.90 1.28
C SER A 332 9.08 -23.57 1.94
N PHE A 333 8.23 -23.56 2.94
CA PHE A 333 7.85 -22.39 3.71
C PHE A 333 8.71 -22.31 4.96
N MET A 334 9.37 -21.20 5.16
CA MET A 334 10.28 -20.98 6.28
C MET A 334 9.89 -19.71 7.04
N ASP A 335 9.88 -19.82 8.36
CA ASP A 335 9.63 -18.70 9.29
C ASP A 335 10.90 -18.50 10.13
N ALA A 336 11.35 -17.26 10.19
CA ALA A 336 12.53 -16.94 11.00
C ALA A 336 12.14 -16.95 12.49
N TYR A 337 12.90 -17.70 13.31
CA TYR A 337 12.67 -17.72 14.74
C TYR A 337 12.86 -16.32 15.34
N SER A 338 11.79 -15.72 15.89
CA SER A 338 11.78 -14.36 16.45
C SER A 338 12.50 -13.33 15.57
N GLY A 339 12.15 -13.28 14.26
CA GLY A 339 12.88 -12.53 13.24
C GLY A 339 13.23 -11.09 13.59
N TYR A 340 12.28 -10.33 14.16
CA TYR A 340 12.50 -8.95 14.59
C TYR A 340 13.53 -8.84 15.72
N ASN A 341 13.49 -9.74 16.70
CA ASN A 341 14.40 -9.72 17.84
C ASN A 341 15.85 -10.10 17.50
N LYS A 342 16.16 -10.41 16.24
CA LYS A 342 17.52 -10.62 15.75
C LYS A 342 18.25 -9.33 15.39
N ILE A 343 17.50 -8.26 15.13
CA ILE A 343 18.03 -6.95 14.73
C ILE A 343 18.22 -6.12 15.99
N MET A 344 19.45 -5.64 16.21
CA MET A 344 19.75 -4.79 17.36
C MET A 344 19.16 -3.40 17.19
N MET A 345 18.72 -2.80 18.27
CA MET A 345 18.41 -1.36 18.31
C MET A 345 19.70 -0.55 18.27
N HIS A 346 19.65 0.62 17.61
CA HIS A 346 20.75 1.57 17.71
C HIS A 346 20.85 2.10 19.15
N GLU A 347 22.07 2.30 19.67
CA GLU A 347 22.30 2.71 21.07
C GLU A 347 21.49 3.95 21.47
N ASP A 348 21.49 4.99 20.64
CA ASP A 348 20.75 6.25 20.89
C ASP A 348 19.22 6.07 20.92
N ASP A 349 18.71 4.94 20.47
CA ASP A 349 17.29 4.68 20.30
C ASP A 349 16.73 3.61 21.25
N LYS A 350 17.60 2.84 21.96
CA LYS A 350 17.17 1.83 22.93
C LYS A 350 16.23 2.41 23.99
N ALA A 351 16.67 3.46 24.67
CA ALA A 351 15.90 4.12 25.73
C ALA A 351 14.55 4.67 25.27
N LYS A 352 14.38 4.95 23.96
CA LYS A 352 13.10 5.42 23.41
C LYS A 352 12.05 4.31 23.32
N THR A 353 12.45 3.04 23.42
CA THR A 353 11.53 1.88 23.45
C THR A 353 11.06 1.54 24.86
N SER A 354 11.27 2.43 25.83
CA SER A 354 10.97 2.13 27.22
C SER A 354 9.49 1.93 27.48
N PHE A 355 9.22 0.98 28.38
CA PHE A 355 7.87 0.66 28.84
C PHE A 355 7.86 0.39 30.35
N ILE A 356 6.71 0.61 30.98
CA ILE A 356 6.54 0.53 32.42
C ILE A 356 5.62 -0.63 32.81
N ILE A 357 6.04 -1.38 33.84
CA ILE A 357 5.24 -2.39 34.55
C ILE A 357 5.29 -2.11 36.05
N GLU A 358 4.62 -2.93 36.87
CA GLU A 358 4.68 -2.77 38.35
C GLU A 358 6.07 -2.94 38.91
N ARG A 359 6.84 -3.86 38.37
CA ARG A 359 8.17 -4.26 38.83
C ARG A 359 9.29 -3.26 38.46
N GLY A 360 9.08 -2.44 37.40
CA GLY A 360 10.12 -1.49 36.95
C GLY A 360 9.88 -0.94 35.54
N THR A 361 10.91 -0.28 35.01
CA THR A 361 10.94 0.29 33.67
C THR A 361 12.03 -0.42 32.87
N TYR A 362 11.68 -0.88 31.68
CA TYR A 362 12.57 -1.66 30.81
C TYR A 362 12.59 -1.05 29.41
N CYS A 363 13.68 -1.26 28.67
CA CYS A 363 13.78 -0.93 27.26
C CYS A 363 14.29 -2.13 26.44
N TYR A 364 14.02 -2.12 25.14
CA TYR A 364 14.47 -3.17 24.23
C TYR A 364 15.89 -2.90 23.72
N LYS A 365 16.75 -3.93 23.79
CA LYS A 365 18.06 -3.97 23.13
C LYS A 365 17.96 -4.39 21.68
N VAL A 366 16.90 -5.11 21.35
CA VAL A 366 16.58 -5.63 20.02
C VAL A 366 15.33 -4.96 19.49
N MET A 367 15.09 -5.03 18.19
CA MET A 367 13.92 -4.43 17.55
C MET A 367 12.64 -5.17 17.97
N PRO A 368 11.74 -4.55 18.76
CA PRO A 368 10.48 -5.17 19.16
C PRO A 368 9.41 -5.10 18.08
N PHE A 369 8.37 -5.90 18.24
CA PHE A 369 7.14 -5.75 17.49
C PHE A 369 6.42 -4.43 17.81
N GLY A 370 5.68 -3.89 16.84
CA GLY A 370 4.86 -2.68 17.01
C GLY A 370 5.53 -1.36 16.63
N LEU A 371 6.81 -1.38 16.26
CA LEU A 371 7.50 -0.19 15.72
C LEU A 371 7.11 0.06 14.25
N LYS A 372 6.85 1.33 13.91
CA LYS A 372 6.36 1.77 12.59
C LYS A 372 7.20 1.28 11.40
N ASN A 373 8.51 1.28 11.52
CA ASN A 373 9.43 0.98 10.42
C ASN A 373 10.12 -0.40 10.58
N ALA A 374 9.69 -1.23 11.52
CA ALA A 374 10.30 -2.53 11.78
C ALA A 374 10.26 -3.44 10.53
N GLY A 375 9.12 -3.52 9.86
CA GLY A 375 8.97 -4.29 8.61
C GLY A 375 9.91 -3.80 7.50
N ALA A 376 10.06 -2.48 7.32
CA ALA A 376 10.99 -1.93 6.33
C ALA A 376 12.44 -2.26 6.64
N THR A 377 12.84 -2.20 7.92
CA THR A 377 14.19 -2.58 8.37
C THR A 377 14.44 -4.07 8.12
N TYR A 378 13.49 -4.93 8.46
CA TYR A 378 13.62 -6.37 8.23
C TYR A 378 13.66 -6.71 6.73
N GLN A 379 12.78 -6.12 5.92
CA GLN A 379 12.80 -6.32 4.47
C GLN A 379 14.13 -5.85 3.84
N ARG A 380 14.71 -4.76 4.33
CA ARG A 380 16.04 -4.29 3.88
C ARG A 380 17.13 -5.29 4.21
N LEU A 381 17.06 -5.94 5.38
CA LEU A 381 17.98 -7.01 5.76
C LEU A 381 17.86 -8.18 4.78
N VAL A 382 16.67 -8.74 4.62
CA VAL A 382 16.48 -9.95 3.79
C VAL A 382 16.79 -9.69 2.32
N ASN A 383 16.48 -8.49 1.80
CA ASN A 383 16.90 -8.09 0.45
C ASN A 383 18.43 -8.00 0.30
N LYS A 384 19.15 -7.68 1.37
CA LYS A 384 20.62 -7.62 1.36
C LYS A 384 21.24 -9.01 1.38
N ILE A 385 20.73 -9.90 2.24
CA ILE A 385 21.34 -11.22 2.46
C ILE A 385 20.96 -12.23 1.37
N PHE A 386 19.74 -12.16 0.81
CA PHE A 386 19.23 -13.05 -0.23
C PHE A 386 19.18 -12.40 -1.61
N LYS A 387 20.02 -11.39 -1.86
CA LYS A 387 20.00 -10.58 -3.09
C LYS A 387 20.02 -11.42 -4.38
N GLU A 388 20.82 -12.48 -4.42
CA GLU A 388 21.00 -13.30 -5.63
C GLU A 388 19.92 -14.39 -5.79
N GLN A 389 19.22 -14.75 -4.70
CA GLN A 389 18.21 -15.80 -4.64
C GLN A 389 16.79 -15.27 -4.87
N ILE A 390 16.52 -14.05 -4.40
CA ILE A 390 15.18 -13.43 -4.53
C ILE A 390 14.81 -13.31 -6.01
N GLY A 391 13.60 -13.76 -6.35
CA GLY A 391 13.07 -13.79 -7.70
C GLY A 391 13.49 -15.02 -8.52
N LYS A 392 14.45 -15.82 -8.07
CA LYS A 392 14.93 -17.05 -8.73
C LYS A 392 14.45 -18.28 -7.95
N THR A 393 15.19 -18.65 -6.92
CA THR A 393 14.97 -19.84 -6.09
C THR A 393 14.17 -19.52 -4.81
N MET A 394 14.01 -18.23 -4.48
CA MET A 394 13.42 -17.80 -3.23
C MET A 394 12.56 -16.55 -3.39
N GLU A 395 11.51 -16.46 -2.60
CA GLU A 395 10.73 -15.22 -2.39
C GLU A 395 10.70 -14.88 -0.91
N VAL A 396 10.75 -13.58 -0.61
CA VAL A 396 10.75 -13.11 0.78
C VAL A 396 9.87 -11.88 0.94
N TYR A 397 8.98 -11.93 1.93
CA TYR A 397 8.16 -10.80 2.35
C TYR A 397 8.20 -10.67 3.87
N VAL A 398 9.00 -9.74 4.34
CA VAL A 398 9.26 -9.54 5.78
C VAL A 398 9.71 -10.87 6.42
N ASP A 399 8.95 -11.43 7.36
CA ASP A 399 9.28 -12.68 8.08
C ASP A 399 9.02 -13.94 7.25
N ASP A 400 8.17 -13.85 6.22
CA ASP A 400 7.77 -14.98 5.39
C ASP A 400 8.82 -15.25 4.30
N MET A 401 9.48 -16.39 4.37
CA MET A 401 10.48 -16.86 3.39
C MET A 401 9.96 -18.12 2.71
N LEU A 402 10.08 -18.15 1.39
CA LEU A 402 9.65 -19.28 0.56
C LEU A 402 10.78 -19.69 -0.37
N VAL A 403 11.22 -20.95 -0.28
CA VAL A 403 12.07 -21.59 -1.30
C VAL A 403 11.18 -22.34 -2.28
N LYS A 404 11.45 -22.17 -3.56
CA LYS A 404 10.66 -22.72 -4.66
C LYS A 404 11.56 -23.44 -5.66
N ALA A 405 11.02 -24.48 -6.28
CA ALA A 405 11.71 -25.23 -7.33
C ALA A 405 10.75 -25.56 -8.47
N PRO A 406 11.04 -25.14 -9.71
CA PRO A 406 10.28 -25.56 -10.88
C PRO A 406 10.30 -27.08 -11.08
N GLU A 407 11.48 -27.69 -10.89
CA GLU A 407 11.69 -29.13 -10.94
C GLU A 407 11.93 -29.67 -9.54
N ARG A 408 11.38 -30.87 -9.26
CA ARG A 408 11.50 -31.48 -7.93
C ARG A 408 12.96 -31.78 -7.54
N ALA A 409 13.78 -32.16 -8.51
CA ALA A 409 15.19 -32.50 -8.31
C ALA A 409 16.02 -31.34 -7.77
N ASP A 410 15.71 -30.09 -8.16
CA ASP A 410 16.47 -28.91 -7.78
C ASP A 410 16.18 -28.41 -6.36
N HIS A 411 15.14 -28.97 -5.73
CA HIS A 411 14.59 -28.41 -4.48
C HIS A 411 15.57 -28.46 -3.32
N ILE A 412 16.32 -29.54 -3.18
CA ILE A 412 17.28 -29.72 -2.09
C ILE A 412 18.49 -28.81 -2.29
N GLU A 413 18.95 -28.62 -3.54
CA GLU A 413 20.03 -27.70 -3.85
C GLU A 413 19.64 -26.25 -3.50
N ASN A 414 18.42 -25.84 -3.88
CA ASN A 414 17.88 -24.51 -3.55
C ASN A 414 17.74 -24.30 -2.02
N LEU A 415 17.34 -25.34 -1.28
CA LEU A 415 17.32 -25.30 0.18
C LEU A 415 18.73 -25.21 0.77
N ALA A 416 19.70 -25.94 0.24
CA ALA A 416 21.09 -25.93 0.69
C ALA A 416 21.71 -24.54 0.52
N GLU A 417 21.45 -23.88 -0.61
CA GLU A 417 21.86 -22.49 -0.84
C GLU A 417 21.25 -21.54 0.19
N ALA A 418 19.93 -21.62 0.41
CA ALA A 418 19.24 -20.80 1.41
C ALA A 418 19.80 -21.03 2.82
N PHE A 419 20.01 -22.30 3.21
CA PHE A 419 20.55 -22.66 4.54
C PHE A 419 21.99 -22.18 4.73
N SER A 420 22.83 -22.21 3.69
CA SER A 420 24.18 -21.67 3.74
C SER A 420 24.20 -20.17 4.05
N ILE A 421 23.27 -19.42 3.46
CA ILE A 421 23.10 -17.98 3.69
C ILE A 421 22.58 -17.73 5.11
N LEU A 422 21.57 -18.46 5.56
CA LEU A 422 21.04 -18.36 6.93
C LEU A 422 22.16 -18.57 7.96
N ARG A 423 23.02 -19.59 7.74
CA ARG A 423 24.17 -19.89 8.60
C ARG A 423 25.20 -18.75 8.59
N LYS A 424 25.54 -18.24 7.41
CA LYS A 424 26.48 -17.13 7.25
C LYS A 424 26.08 -15.89 8.04
N TYR A 425 24.79 -15.60 8.12
CA TYR A 425 24.25 -14.41 8.80
C TYR A 425 23.63 -14.71 10.17
N ASN A 426 23.91 -15.89 10.75
CA ASN A 426 23.41 -16.31 12.05
C ASN A 426 21.88 -16.23 12.18
N MET A 427 21.17 -16.41 11.08
CA MET A 427 19.72 -16.51 11.09
C MET A 427 19.29 -17.94 11.40
N LYS A 428 18.29 -18.08 12.25
CA LYS A 428 17.73 -19.38 12.63
C LYS A 428 16.26 -19.46 12.24
N LEU A 429 15.82 -20.68 11.93
CA LEU A 429 14.43 -20.99 11.57
C LEU A 429 13.66 -21.54 12.77
N ASN A 430 12.35 -21.30 12.77
CA ASN A 430 11.43 -21.90 13.73
C ASN A 430 10.86 -23.22 13.16
N PRO A 431 11.31 -24.40 13.60
CA PRO A 431 10.90 -25.65 12.98
C PRO A 431 9.39 -25.93 13.10
N SER A 432 8.72 -25.45 14.16
CA SER A 432 7.27 -25.64 14.35
C SER A 432 6.42 -24.84 13.36
N LYS A 433 7.03 -23.83 12.72
CA LYS A 433 6.36 -22.98 11.74
C LYS A 433 6.91 -23.15 10.33
N CYS A 434 7.91 -23.99 10.12
CA CYS A 434 8.45 -24.31 8.82
C CYS A 434 7.79 -25.57 8.25
N THR A 435 7.59 -25.61 6.94
CA THR A 435 7.11 -26.79 6.23
C THR A 435 7.91 -26.96 4.96
N PHE A 436 8.45 -28.14 4.74
CA PHE A 436 9.37 -28.42 3.65
C PHE A 436 8.79 -29.40 2.63
N GLY A 437 9.08 -29.16 1.34
CA GLY A 437 8.77 -30.09 0.27
C GLY A 437 7.27 -30.32 0.04
N VAL A 438 6.46 -29.28 0.01
CA VAL A 438 5.02 -29.35 -0.27
C VAL A 438 4.72 -28.93 -1.70
N SER A 439 3.68 -29.51 -2.32
CA SER A 439 3.22 -29.17 -3.67
C SER A 439 2.28 -27.96 -3.71
N SER A 440 1.76 -27.55 -2.57
CA SER A 440 0.85 -26.41 -2.45
C SER A 440 0.90 -25.81 -1.04
N GLY A 441 0.64 -24.53 -0.95
CA GLY A 441 0.60 -23.87 0.35
C GLY A 441 0.09 -22.45 0.30
N ARG A 442 -0.17 -21.90 1.48
CA ARG A 442 -0.71 -20.56 1.64
C ARG A 442 0.42 -19.55 1.63
N PHE A 443 0.38 -18.58 0.74
CA PHE A 443 1.36 -17.48 0.64
C PHE A 443 0.66 -16.12 0.59
N LEU A 444 0.94 -15.26 1.56
CA LEU A 444 0.44 -13.89 1.61
C LEU A 444 -1.08 -13.77 1.41
N GLY A 445 -1.84 -14.74 1.95
CA GLY A 445 -3.29 -14.77 1.87
C GLY A 445 -3.89 -15.45 0.63
N TYR A 446 -3.05 -16.04 -0.23
CA TYR A 446 -3.43 -16.83 -1.39
C TYR A 446 -3.07 -18.30 -1.20
N LEU A 447 -3.79 -19.18 -1.86
CA LEU A 447 -3.38 -20.57 -2.02
C LEU A 447 -2.62 -20.68 -3.34
N VAL A 448 -1.36 -21.05 -3.27
CA VAL A 448 -0.49 -21.23 -4.44
C VAL A 448 -0.33 -22.74 -4.67
N THR A 449 -0.57 -23.16 -5.89
CA THR A 449 -0.45 -24.55 -6.33
C THR A 449 0.30 -24.62 -7.65
N GLN A 450 0.72 -25.80 -8.07
CA GLN A 450 1.27 -26.02 -9.41
C GLN A 450 0.29 -25.62 -10.53
N ARG A 451 -1.03 -25.70 -10.28
CA ARG A 451 -2.07 -25.35 -11.28
C ARG A 451 -2.30 -23.84 -11.42
N GLY A 452 -1.83 -23.05 -10.46
CA GLY A 452 -2.02 -21.61 -10.43
C GLY A 452 -2.33 -21.06 -9.03
N ILE A 453 -3.00 -19.92 -9.00
CA ILE A 453 -3.31 -19.17 -7.78
C ILE A 453 -4.79 -19.25 -7.48
N GLU A 454 -5.13 -19.71 -6.29
CA GLU A 454 -6.50 -19.86 -5.82
C GLU A 454 -6.80 -18.91 -4.64
N ALA A 455 -8.07 -18.55 -4.50
CA ALA A 455 -8.53 -17.83 -3.32
C ALA A 455 -8.45 -18.73 -2.08
N HIS A 456 -8.01 -18.14 -0.97
CA HIS A 456 -7.80 -18.91 0.26
C HIS A 456 -9.12 -19.54 0.75
N PRO A 457 -9.20 -20.89 0.94
CA PRO A 457 -10.43 -21.58 1.30
C PRO A 457 -11.11 -21.06 2.55
N ASN A 458 -10.34 -20.68 3.58
CA ASN A 458 -10.91 -20.12 4.82
C ASN A 458 -11.54 -18.74 4.61
N GLN A 459 -11.03 -17.92 3.70
CA GLN A 459 -11.64 -16.63 3.36
C GLN A 459 -12.98 -16.84 2.65
N ILE A 460 -13.03 -17.82 1.75
CA ILE A 460 -14.27 -18.23 1.07
C ILE A 460 -15.27 -18.77 2.08
N LYS A 461 -14.88 -19.76 2.90
CA LYS A 461 -15.72 -20.35 3.95
C LYS A 461 -16.25 -19.29 4.93
N ALA A 462 -15.42 -18.28 5.26
CA ALA A 462 -15.83 -17.20 6.16
C ALA A 462 -16.97 -16.33 5.59
N ILE A 463 -17.09 -16.22 4.26
CA ILE A 463 -18.23 -15.54 3.60
C ILE A 463 -19.40 -16.51 3.43
N LEU A 464 -19.14 -17.74 2.99
CA LEU A 464 -20.20 -18.75 2.77
C LEU A 464 -20.97 -19.06 4.07
N ASN A 465 -20.27 -19.19 5.20
CA ASN A 465 -20.85 -19.48 6.51
C ASN A 465 -21.40 -18.23 7.24
N MET A 466 -21.20 -17.03 6.65
CA MET A 466 -21.69 -15.81 7.26
C MET A 466 -23.22 -15.73 7.14
N LYS A 467 -23.90 -15.42 8.22
CA LYS A 467 -25.33 -15.07 8.20
C LYS A 467 -25.53 -13.70 7.54
N SER A 468 -26.72 -13.43 7.05
CA SER A 468 -27.06 -12.12 6.49
C SER A 468 -26.76 -11.02 7.51
N PRO A 469 -25.93 -10.03 7.15
CA PRO A 469 -25.51 -8.97 8.07
C PRO A 469 -26.70 -8.16 8.58
N ALA A 470 -26.83 -8.02 9.90
CA ALA A 470 -27.85 -7.20 10.56
C ALA A 470 -27.31 -5.87 11.07
N THR A 471 -26.00 -5.74 11.26
CA THR A 471 -25.36 -4.55 11.83
C THR A 471 -24.33 -3.93 10.87
N THR A 472 -24.09 -2.63 11.04
CA THR A 472 -23.06 -1.90 10.27
C THR A 472 -21.67 -2.56 10.38
N LYS A 473 -21.32 -3.10 11.56
CA LYS A 473 -20.04 -3.82 11.75
C LYS A 473 -19.98 -5.11 10.94
N GLU A 474 -21.07 -5.84 10.82
CA GLU A 474 -21.14 -7.06 10.01
C GLU A 474 -21.05 -6.74 8.51
N ILE A 475 -21.72 -5.64 8.06
CA ILE A 475 -21.59 -5.16 6.68
C ILE A 475 -20.16 -4.73 6.39
N GLN A 476 -19.48 -4.04 7.31
CA GLN A 476 -18.07 -3.69 7.19
C GLN A 476 -17.18 -4.94 7.13
N SER A 477 -17.47 -5.95 7.95
CA SER A 477 -16.77 -7.24 7.91
C SER A 477 -16.94 -7.95 6.57
N LEU A 478 -18.16 -7.98 6.01
CA LEU A 478 -18.44 -8.56 4.69
C LEU A 478 -17.67 -7.82 3.58
N THR A 479 -17.76 -6.49 3.56
CA THR A 479 -17.07 -5.69 2.53
C THR A 479 -15.55 -5.82 2.60
N SER A 480 -14.96 -5.90 3.80
CA SER A 480 -13.52 -6.13 3.99
C SER A 480 -13.11 -7.51 3.48
N ARG A 481 -13.90 -8.57 3.77
CA ARG A 481 -13.64 -9.92 3.26
C ARG A 481 -13.77 -10.01 1.74
N ALA A 482 -14.79 -9.36 1.15
CA ALA A 482 -14.96 -9.29 -0.29
C ALA A 482 -13.81 -8.51 -0.97
N ALA A 483 -13.31 -7.44 -0.34
CA ALA A 483 -12.16 -6.69 -0.83
C ALA A 483 -10.87 -7.53 -0.84
N ALA A 484 -10.66 -8.40 0.15
CA ALA A 484 -9.53 -9.34 0.17
C ALA A 484 -9.55 -10.34 -0.99
N LEU A 485 -10.74 -10.67 -1.52
CA LEU A 485 -10.94 -11.56 -2.67
C LEU A 485 -11.05 -10.83 -4.01
N ASN A 486 -10.79 -9.52 -4.05
CA ASN A 486 -11.03 -8.67 -5.23
C ASN A 486 -10.33 -9.18 -6.50
N ARG A 487 -9.12 -9.77 -6.39
CA ARG A 487 -8.37 -10.34 -7.51
C ARG A 487 -9.14 -11.49 -8.22
N PHE A 488 -9.99 -12.22 -7.48
CA PHE A 488 -10.78 -13.37 -7.97
C PHE A 488 -12.22 -12.99 -8.36
N LEU A 489 -12.66 -11.79 -8.00
CA LEU A 489 -14.03 -11.34 -8.22
C LEU A 489 -14.14 -10.51 -9.50
N SER A 490 -14.65 -11.13 -10.57
CA SER A 490 -15.01 -10.37 -11.76
C SER A 490 -16.10 -9.34 -11.41
N ARG A 491 -15.94 -8.08 -11.86
CA ARG A 491 -16.90 -6.98 -11.62
C ARG A 491 -17.25 -6.82 -10.13
N SER A 492 -16.22 -6.92 -9.27
CA SER A 492 -16.39 -6.92 -7.80
C SER A 492 -17.16 -5.70 -7.29
N THR A 493 -16.93 -4.53 -7.87
CA THR A 493 -17.62 -3.29 -7.47
C THR A 493 -19.12 -3.36 -7.73
N ASP A 494 -19.55 -3.85 -8.90
CA ASP A 494 -20.97 -4.00 -9.21
C ASP A 494 -21.64 -4.99 -8.25
N LYS A 495 -20.99 -6.15 -7.99
CA LYS A 495 -21.49 -7.18 -7.08
C LYS A 495 -21.60 -6.71 -5.63
N CYS A 496 -20.68 -5.85 -5.17
CA CYS A 496 -20.64 -5.36 -3.79
C CYS A 496 -21.31 -3.98 -3.60
N ARG A 497 -21.82 -3.36 -4.67
CA ARG A 497 -22.43 -2.02 -4.63
C ARG A 497 -23.55 -1.88 -3.58
N PRO A 498 -24.50 -2.83 -3.43
CA PRO A 498 -25.54 -2.73 -2.43
C PRO A 498 -24.97 -2.60 -1.01
N PHE A 499 -23.92 -3.35 -0.68
CA PHE A 499 -23.27 -3.30 0.64
C PHE A 499 -22.63 -1.95 0.92
N PHE A 500 -22.00 -1.32 -0.10
CA PHE A 500 -21.43 0.02 0.05
C PHE A 500 -22.51 1.10 0.16
N LYS A 501 -23.68 0.94 -0.48
CA LYS A 501 -24.82 1.82 -0.31
C LYS A 501 -25.34 1.77 1.14
N ALA A 502 -25.47 0.56 1.71
CA ALA A 502 -25.91 0.34 3.09
C ALA A 502 -24.97 0.98 4.13
N LEU A 503 -23.67 1.17 3.81
CA LEU A 503 -22.70 1.81 4.69
C LEU A 503 -22.66 3.35 4.59
N LYS A 504 -23.31 3.98 3.58
CA LYS A 504 -23.34 5.45 3.45
C LYS A 504 -24.21 6.08 4.54
N LYS A 505 -23.70 7.18 5.15
CA LYS A 505 -24.43 7.96 6.15
C LYS A 505 -25.76 8.48 5.56
N GLY A 506 -26.87 8.17 6.20
CA GLY A 506 -28.22 8.58 5.79
C GLY A 506 -29.17 7.43 5.44
N HIS A 507 -28.69 6.28 5.06
CA HIS A 507 -29.47 5.03 5.08
C HIS A 507 -29.35 4.43 6.48
N LYS A 508 -30.40 4.60 7.29
CA LYS A 508 -30.48 3.95 8.60
C LYS A 508 -30.45 2.43 8.38
N ASP A 509 -29.30 1.84 8.69
CA ASP A 509 -29.02 0.42 8.96
C ASP A 509 -30.08 -0.58 8.45
N LYS A 510 -30.35 -0.60 7.17
CA LYS A 510 -31.26 -1.61 6.64
C LYS A 510 -30.54 -2.43 5.58
N TRP A 511 -30.26 -3.65 5.97
CA TRP A 511 -30.06 -4.74 5.03
C TRP A 511 -31.38 -4.93 4.28
N ASP A 512 -31.41 -4.56 3.02
CA ASP A 512 -32.58 -4.62 2.16
C ASP A 512 -32.54 -5.85 1.23
N ASP A 513 -33.62 -6.07 0.48
CA ASP A 513 -33.71 -7.19 -0.45
C ASP A 513 -32.63 -7.12 -1.56
N GLU A 514 -32.21 -5.88 -1.99
CA GLU A 514 -31.12 -5.69 -2.94
C GLU A 514 -29.80 -6.23 -2.36
N CYS A 515 -29.54 -5.95 -1.07
CA CYS A 515 -28.39 -6.46 -0.33
C CYS A 515 -28.44 -7.98 -0.20
N GLU A 516 -29.59 -8.56 0.16
CA GLU A 516 -29.73 -9.99 0.32
C GLU A 516 -29.50 -10.74 -0.99
N VAL A 517 -30.11 -10.29 -2.09
CA VAL A 517 -29.89 -10.86 -3.44
C VAL A 517 -28.43 -10.78 -3.84
N ALA A 518 -27.79 -9.63 -3.63
CA ALA A 518 -26.36 -9.46 -3.93
C ALA A 518 -25.48 -10.38 -3.09
N PHE A 519 -25.85 -10.60 -1.82
CA PHE A 519 -25.11 -11.47 -0.91
C PHE A 519 -25.22 -12.95 -1.32
N GLN A 520 -26.41 -13.40 -1.68
CA GLN A 520 -26.61 -14.77 -2.18
C GLN A 520 -25.90 -15.00 -3.52
N ASN A 521 -25.93 -14.01 -4.42
CA ASN A 521 -25.18 -14.05 -5.69
C ASN A 521 -23.66 -14.11 -5.45
N LEU A 522 -23.14 -13.37 -4.47
CA LEU A 522 -21.73 -13.41 -4.08
C LEU A 522 -21.37 -14.79 -3.53
N LYS A 523 -22.21 -15.40 -2.66
CA LYS A 523 -22.00 -16.75 -2.14
C LYS A 523 -21.99 -17.78 -3.27
N THR A 524 -22.95 -17.72 -4.17
CA THR A 524 -23.02 -18.63 -5.33
C THR A 524 -21.77 -18.53 -6.21
N TYR A 525 -21.29 -17.31 -6.47
CA TYR A 525 -20.04 -17.11 -7.22
C TYR A 525 -18.82 -17.72 -6.49
N LEU A 526 -18.77 -17.61 -5.16
CA LEU A 526 -17.66 -18.11 -4.35
C LEU A 526 -17.69 -19.62 -4.11
N THR A 527 -18.76 -20.34 -4.50
CA THR A 527 -18.73 -21.82 -4.48
C THR A 527 -17.80 -22.41 -5.53
N SER A 528 -17.55 -21.68 -6.63
CA SER A 528 -16.61 -22.08 -7.70
C SER A 528 -15.79 -20.87 -8.15
N PRO A 529 -14.83 -20.41 -7.31
CA PRO A 529 -14.00 -19.25 -7.65
C PRO A 529 -13.06 -19.60 -8.82
N PRO A 530 -12.71 -18.63 -9.66
CA PRO A 530 -11.80 -18.87 -10.77
C PRO A 530 -10.40 -19.22 -10.26
N LEU A 531 -9.76 -20.16 -10.94
CA LEU A 531 -8.31 -20.39 -10.84
C LEU A 531 -7.61 -19.31 -11.67
N LEU A 532 -6.65 -18.60 -11.07
CA LEU A 532 -5.86 -17.60 -11.79
C LEU A 532 -4.53 -18.19 -12.25
N SER A 533 -4.15 -17.85 -13.47
CA SER A 533 -2.91 -18.32 -14.08
C SER A 533 -1.82 -17.24 -14.04
N LYS A 534 -0.57 -17.67 -13.95
CA LYS A 534 0.59 -16.79 -14.07
C LYS A 534 0.87 -16.52 -15.55
N PRO A 535 1.23 -15.29 -15.94
CA PRO A 535 1.73 -15.00 -17.27
C PRO A 535 3.11 -15.62 -17.53
N ILE A 536 3.33 -16.09 -18.76
CA ILE A 536 4.65 -16.57 -19.20
C ILE A 536 5.43 -15.37 -19.77
N PRO A 537 6.72 -15.20 -19.43
CA PRO A 537 7.50 -14.08 -19.94
C PRO A 537 7.49 -13.99 -21.47
N GLY A 538 7.13 -12.83 -22.00
CA GLY A 538 7.11 -12.56 -23.45
C GLY A 538 5.81 -12.94 -24.16
N GLU A 539 4.83 -13.57 -23.50
CA GLU A 539 3.53 -13.84 -24.12
C GLU A 539 2.67 -12.58 -24.27
N ASP A 540 1.78 -12.59 -25.25
CA ASP A 540 0.73 -11.57 -25.38
C ASP A 540 -0.38 -11.82 -24.36
N LEU A 541 -0.81 -10.76 -23.67
CA LEU A 541 -1.94 -10.82 -22.74
C LEU A 541 -3.13 -10.05 -23.31
N TYR A 542 -4.32 -10.56 -23.07
CA TYR A 542 -5.56 -9.97 -23.54
C TYR A 542 -6.29 -9.28 -22.40
N ILE A 543 -6.86 -8.11 -22.67
CA ILE A 543 -7.66 -7.41 -21.67
C ILE A 543 -9.08 -7.16 -22.20
N TYR A 544 -10.06 -7.61 -21.44
CA TYR A 544 -11.47 -7.32 -21.63
C TYR A 544 -11.89 -6.17 -20.71
N LEU A 545 -12.62 -5.22 -21.27
CA LEU A 545 -13.12 -4.04 -20.56
C LEU A 545 -14.63 -4.14 -20.39
N ALA A 546 -15.11 -3.86 -19.19
CA ALA A 546 -16.53 -3.80 -18.88
C ALA A 546 -16.86 -2.52 -18.11
N VAL A 547 -17.97 -1.88 -18.48
CA VAL A 547 -18.45 -0.67 -17.81
C VAL A 547 -19.92 -0.80 -17.46
N SER A 548 -20.29 -0.23 -16.32
CA SER A 548 -21.67 -0.06 -15.87
C SER A 548 -21.94 1.42 -15.60
N ASP A 549 -23.15 1.74 -15.15
CA ASP A 549 -23.47 3.13 -14.77
C ASP A 549 -22.61 3.61 -13.58
N SER A 550 -22.15 2.69 -12.73
CA SER A 550 -21.52 3.00 -11.46
C SER A 550 -20.11 2.43 -11.27
N ALA A 551 -19.61 1.62 -12.21
CA ALA A 551 -18.32 0.99 -12.07
C ALA A 551 -17.64 0.74 -13.42
N VAL A 552 -16.31 0.68 -13.40
CA VAL A 552 -15.49 0.18 -14.49
C VAL A 552 -14.74 -1.07 -14.01
N SER A 553 -14.58 -2.03 -14.91
CA SER A 553 -13.94 -3.30 -14.59
C SER A 553 -13.12 -3.81 -15.76
N SER A 554 -12.09 -4.61 -15.47
CA SER A 554 -11.34 -5.31 -16.52
C SER A 554 -10.97 -6.72 -16.07
N ALA A 555 -10.74 -7.59 -17.06
CA ALA A 555 -10.18 -8.92 -16.87
C ALA A 555 -8.93 -9.05 -17.74
N LEU A 556 -7.77 -9.27 -17.09
CA LEU A 556 -6.53 -9.62 -17.76
C LEU A 556 -6.47 -11.14 -17.91
N ILE A 557 -6.21 -11.59 -19.13
CA ILE A 557 -6.34 -13.00 -19.53
C ILE A 557 -5.10 -13.40 -20.35
N ARG A 558 -4.60 -14.60 -20.16
CA ARG A 558 -3.67 -15.27 -21.07
C ARG A 558 -4.44 -16.30 -21.91
N GLU A 559 -3.92 -16.63 -23.08
CA GLU A 559 -4.48 -17.64 -23.96
C GLU A 559 -3.47 -18.75 -24.16
N GLU A 560 -3.90 -19.99 -23.92
CA GLU A 560 -3.10 -21.16 -24.08
C GLU A 560 -3.89 -22.22 -24.85
N LEU A 561 -3.37 -22.63 -26.01
CA LEU A 561 -4.02 -23.62 -26.89
C LEU A 561 -5.50 -23.31 -27.23
N GLY A 562 -5.83 -22.02 -27.36
CA GLY A 562 -7.18 -21.55 -27.61
C GLY A 562 -8.10 -21.48 -26.38
N ALA A 563 -7.61 -21.85 -25.21
CA ALA A 563 -8.32 -21.69 -23.94
C ALA A 563 -7.89 -20.39 -23.25
N GLN A 564 -8.86 -19.66 -22.70
CA GLN A 564 -8.63 -18.40 -22.00
C GLN A 564 -8.54 -18.61 -20.50
N HIS A 565 -7.42 -18.22 -19.91
CA HIS A 565 -7.14 -18.35 -18.49
C HIS A 565 -7.05 -16.97 -17.84
N PRO A 566 -7.84 -16.66 -16.79
CA PRO A 566 -7.78 -15.39 -16.12
C PRO A 566 -6.46 -15.24 -15.32
N VAL A 567 -5.86 -14.05 -15.41
CA VAL A 567 -4.67 -13.66 -14.65
C VAL A 567 -5.06 -12.73 -13.51
N PHE A 568 -5.91 -11.74 -13.82
CA PHE A 568 -6.28 -10.73 -12.83
C PHE A 568 -7.61 -10.06 -13.17
N TYR A 569 -8.49 -9.89 -12.18
CA TYR A 569 -9.67 -9.05 -12.30
C TYR A 569 -9.45 -7.71 -11.62
N THR A 570 -9.86 -6.60 -12.27
CA THR A 570 -9.87 -5.29 -11.62
C THR A 570 -11.28 -4.71 -11.66
N SER A 571 -11.60 -3.91 -10.65
CA SER A 571 -12.86 -3.16 -10.63
C SER A 571 -12.68 -1.90 -9.79
N LYS A 572 -13.31 -0.80 -10.22
CA LYS A 572 -13.32 0.50 -9.54
C LYS A 572 -14.71 1.11 -9.59
N ALA A 573 -15.18 1.64 -8.45
CA ALA A 573 -16.40 2.45 -8.41
C ALA A 573 -16.13 3.80 -9.07
N LEU A 574 -17.10 4.28 -9.86
CA LEU A 574 -17.09 5.61 -10.42
C LEU A 574 -17.49 6.63 -9.34
N LEU A 575 -16.76 7.74 -9.30
CA LEU A 575 -17.15 8.91 -8.51
C LEU A 575 -18.36 9.60 -9.16
N ASP A 576 -19.07 10.43 -8.41
CA ASP A 576 -20.31 11.06 -8.90
C ASP A 576 -20.11 11.78 -10.25
N ALA A 577 -19.01 12.51 -10.43
CA ALA A 577 -18.67 13.15 -11.71
C ALA A 577 -18.34 12.14 -12.84
N GLU A 578 -17.72 11.01 -12.51
CA GLU A 578 -17.33 9.96 -13.45
C GLU A 578 -18.54 9.14 -13.93
N THR A 579 -19.62 9.09 -13.13
CA THR A 579 -20.86 8.39 -13.53
C THR A 579 -21.54 9.05 -14.72
N CYS A 580 -21.32 10.35 -14.92
CA CYS A 580 -21.86 11.12 -16.05
C CYS A 580 -21.07 10.93 -17.36
N TYR A 581 -19.95 10.21 -17.34
CA TYR A 581 -19.16 9.99 -18.55
C TYR A 581 -19.92 9.13 -19.57
N PRO A 582 -19.87 9.45 -20.88
CA PRO A 582 -20.35 8.58 -21.94
C PRO A 582 -19.71 7.19 -21.84
N LYS A 583 -20.40 6.17 -22.33
CA LYS A 583 -19.94 4.78 -22.28
C LYS A 583 -18.51 4.60 -22.84
N MET A 584 -18.19 5.33 -23.90
CA MET A 584 -16.88 5.30 -24.53
C MET A 584 -15.78 5.87 -23.62
N GLU A 585 -16.03 7.00 -22.96
CA GLU A 585 -15.09 7.59 -22.00
C GLU A 585 -14.90 6.66 -20.78
N LYS A 586 -15.97 6.01 -20.31
CA LYS A 586 -15.88 5.00 -19.25
C LYS A 586 -15.02 3.80 -19.67
N LEU A 587 -15.08 3.36 -20.93
CA LEU A 587 -14.23 2.27 -21.44
C LEU A 587 -12.76 2.66 -21.46
N ILE A 588 -12.44 3.86 -21.95
CA ILE A 588 -11.06 4.38 -21.93
C ILE A 588 -10.60 4.56 -20.47
N PHE A 589 -11.45 5.07 -19.60
CA PHE A 589 -11.15 5.17 -18.18
C PHE A 589 -10.91 3.81 -17.54
N SER A 590 -11.68 2.77 -17.91
CA SER A 590 -11.43 1.39 -17.49
C SER A 590 -10.03 0.91 -17.88
N LEU A 591 -9.60 1.22 -19.11
CA LEU A 591 -8.26 0.87 -19.60
C LEU A 591 -7.16 1.61 -18.80
N VAL A 592 -7.34 2.90 -18.53
CA VAL A 592 -6.39 3.69 -17.72
C VAL A 592 -6.29 3.15 -16.29
N VAL A 593 -7.43 2.85 -15.66
CA VAL A 593 -7.47 2.26 -14.31
C VAL A 593 -6.76 0.90 -14.29
N SER A 594 -7.01 0.07 -15.30
CA SER A 594 -6.33 -1.22 -15.46
C SER A 594 -4.82 -1.05 -15.63
N ALA A 595 -4.37 -0.17 -16.54
CA ALA A 595 -2.95 0.08 -16.78
C ALA A 595 -2.21 0.59 -15.54
N ARG A 596 -2.85 1.44 -14.73
CA ARG A 596 -2.28 1.92 -13.46
C ARG A 596 -2.16 0.79 -12.42
N LYS A 597 -3.23 0.01 -12.24
CA LYS A 597 -3.27 -1.07 -11.25
C LYS A 597 -2.39 -2.25 -11.65
N LEU A 598 -2.39 -2.62 -12.93
CA LEU A 598 -1.65 -3.75 -13.50
C LEU A 598 -0.34 -3.35 -14.18
N ARG A 599 0.24 -2.22 -13.77
CA ARG A 599 1.45 -1.66 -14.37
C ARG A 599 2.60 -2.66 -14.61
N PRO A 600 2.92 -3.61 -13.69
CA PRO A 600 3.96 -4.60 -13.93
C PRO A 600 3.69 -5.48 -15.17
N TYR A 601 2.43 -5.90 -15.36
CA TYR A 601 2.05 -6.71 -16.53
C TYR A 601 2.14 -5.90 -17.82
N TYR A 602 1.68 -4.63 -17.80
CA TYR A 602 1.78 -3.72 -18.94
C TYR A 602 3.23 -3.38 -19.32
N GLN A 603 4.16 -3.47 -18.39
CA GLN A 603 5.59 -3.23 -18.65
C GLN A 603 6.32 -4.48 -19.14
N ALA A 604 5.87 -5.67 -18.74
CA ALA A 604 6.52 -6.94 -19.05
C ALA A 604 5.93 -7.65 -20.27
N HIS A 605 4.69 -7.32 -20.65
CA HIS A 605 3.94 -8.01 -21.71
C HIS A 605 3.32 -7.02 -22.69
N ARG A 606 3.13 -7.46 -23.92
CA ARG A 606 2.28 -6.78 -24.89
C ARG A 606 0.82 -7.01 -24.51
N ILE A 607 0.05 -5.92 -24.29
CA ILE A 607 -1.37 -6.01 -23.91
C ILE A 607 -2.25 -5.75 -25.12
N ILE A 608 -3.11 -6.72 -25.45
CA ILE A 608 -4.07 -6.65 -26.54
C ILE A 608 -5.45 -6.33 -25.95
N VAL A 609 -6.02 -5.20 -26.32
CA VAL A 609 -7.35 -4.78 -25.84
C VAL A 609 -8.42 -5.40 -26.72
N ILE A 610 -9.29 -6.22 -26.14
CA ILE A 610 -10.43 -6.82 -26.82
C ILE A 610 -11.69 -6.01 -26.52
N THR A 611 -12.31 -5.44 -27.57
CA THR A 611 -13.48 -4.59 -27.44
C THR A 611 -14.29 -4.55 -28.74
N GLU A 612 -15.59 -4.45 -28.63
CA GLU A 612 -16.52 -4.22 -29.75
C GLU A 612 -16.57 -2.74 -30.19
N PHE A 613 -15.93 -1.84 -29.42
CA PHE A 613 -15.97 -0.40 -29.66
C PHE A 613 -14.72 0.07 -30.39
N PRO A 614 -14.83 1.09 -31.28
CA PRO A 614 -13.72 1.59 -32.10
C PRO A 614 -12.73 2.43 -31.26
N LEU A 615 -12.20 1.91 -30.16
CA LEU A 615 -11.29 2.64 -29.25
C LEU A 615 -10.04 3.15 -29.98
N ARG A 616 -9.49 2.35 -30.91
CA ARG A 616 -8.29 2.71 -31.67
C ARG A 616 -8.50 3.96 -32.50
N SER A 617 -9.61 4.05 -33.26
CA SER A 617 -9.89 5.20 -34.10
C SER A 617 -10.12 6.48 -33.30
N ILE A 618 -10.73 6.35 -32.10
CA ILE A 618 -10.98 7.49 -31.20
C ILE A 618 -9.69 7.98 -30.57
N LEU A 619 -8.84 7.08 -30.08
CA LEU A 619 -7.56 7.46 -29.46
C LEU A 619 -6.57 8.08 -30.45
N HIS A 620 -6.70 7.79 -31.75
CA HIS A 620 -5.90 8.39 -32.83
C HIS A 620 -6.60 9.58 -33.52
N SER A 621 -7.84 9.93 -33.16
CA SER A 621 -8.55 11.05 -33.74
C SER A 621 -8.00 12.37 -33.22
N PRO A 622 -7.69 13.36 -34.10
CA PRO A 622 -7.32 14.71 -33.70
C PRO A 622 -8.41 15.42 -32.88
N ASP A 623 -9.67 15.05 -33.11
CA ASP A 623 -10.86 15.60 -32.46
C ASP A 623 -11.21 14.87 -31.13
N ALA A 624 -10.38 13.94 -30.69
CA ALA A 624 -10.59 13.28 -29.39
C ALA A 624 -10.69 14.33 -28.28
N SER A 625 -11.73 14.23 -27.45
CA SER A 625 -11.93 15.21 -26.38
C SER A 625 -10.67 15.33 -25.52
N GLN A 626 -10.33 16.54 -25.10
CA GLN A 626 -9.12 16.80 -24.28
C GLN A 626 -9.05 15.94 -23.02
N ARG A 627 -10.20 15.43 -22.52
CA ARG A 627 -10.28 14.48 -21.40
C ARG A 627 -9.75 13.09 -21.77
N LEU A 628 -9.91 12.65 -23.01
CA LEU A 628 -9.44 11.35 -23.50
C LEU A 628 -7.92 11.34 -23.72
N MET A 629 -7.33 12.51 -23.96
CA MET A 629 -5.89 12.66 -24.25
C MET A 629 -5.06 12.92 -22.99
N LYS A 630 -5.67 13.28 -21.87
CA LYS A 630 -5.04 13.40 -20.54
C LYS A 630 -5.07 12.09 -19.76
#